data_4ba5a75abeb93a6e67ce615dfc7ebe81
#
_entry.id   4ba5a75abeb93a6e67ce615dfc7ebe81
#
_cell.length_a   1.000
_cell.length_b   1.000
_cell.length_c   1.000
_cell.angle_alpha   90.00
_cell.angle_beta   90.00
_cell.angle_gamma   90.00
#
_symmetry.space_group_name_H-M   'P 1'
#
loop_
_entity.id
_entity.type
_entity.pdbx_description
1 polymer ?
#
loop_
_entity_poly.entity_id
_entity_poly.type
_entity_poly.pdbx_seq_one_letter_code
_entity_poly.pdbx_strand_id
1 'polypeptide(L)'
;MLKKQDLKEVEELSNSSNIIGKGTTLEGNIETFGNIRVEGKVIGNIKTKSKVALGHSSYVEGSVLSQNAEIAGHITGSVEITEVLVLKATSVVEGDIITNKLIVESGSTFNGKCKMGVKSKEIKIGKESEEQPLLKAQS
;
A
#
# COMPACT_ATOMS: atom_id res chain seq x y z
N MET A 1 -1.38 28.41 7.63
CA MET A 1 -0.11 28.41 6.97
C MET A 1 0.93 27.61 7.73
N LEU A 2 1.72 26.83 7.05
CA LEU A 2 2.72 26.02 7.69
C LEU A 2 3.96 26.83 7.99
N LYS A 3 4.51 26.64 9.16
CA LYS A 3 5.77 27.25 9.51
C LYS A 3 6.87 26.41 8.92
N LYS A 4 8.07 27.00 8.83
CA LYS A 4 9.22 26.29 8.36
C LYS A 4 9.44 24.99 9.11
N GLN A 5 9.23 25.02 10.39
CA GLN A 5 9.39 23.86 11.23
C GLN A 5 8.40 22.78 10.89
N ASP A 6 7.16 23.14 10.57
CA ASP A 6 6.14 22.16 10.22
C ASP A 6 6.45 21.49 8.89
N LEU A 7 6.97 22.23 7.94
CA LEU A 7 7.34 21.66 6.67
C LEU A 7 8.46 20.65 6.81
N LYS A 8 9.40 20.95 7.70
CA LYS A 8 10.50 20.05 7.94
C LYS A 8 10.01 18.75 8.56
N GLU A 9 9.05 18.84 9.47
CA GLU A 9 8.49 17.66 10.08
C GLU A 9 7.79 16.77 9.07
N VAL A 10 7.08 17.37 8.13
CA VAL A 10 6.40 16.60 7.10
C VAL A 10 7.41 15.87 6.23
N GLU A 11 8.51 16.53 5.88
CA GLU A 11 9.55 15.88 5.11
C GLU A 11 10.15 14.72 5.85
N GLU A 12 10.37 14.88 7.13
CA GLU A 12 10.94 13.81 7.93
C GLU A 12 9.98 12.62 8.02
N LEU A 13 8.68 12.89 8.14
CA LEU A 13 7.70 11.83 8.18
C LEU A 13 7.65 11.07 6.87
N SER A 14 7.76 11.78 5.75
CA SER A 14 7.72 11.14 4.44
C SER A 14 8.93 10.25 4.22
N ASN A 15 10.05 10.56 4.85
CA ASN A 15 11.26 9.79 4.67
C ASN A 15 11.44 8.71 5.72
N SER A 16 10.53 8.64 6.69
CA SER A 16 10.66 7.65 7.74
C SER A 16 10.27 6.27 7.24
N SER A 17 10.70 5.25 7.95
CA SER A 17 10.37 3.87 7.63
C SER A 17 9.74 3.22 8.83
N ASN A 18 8.70 2.46 8.59
CA ASN A 18 8.02 1.71 9.63
C ASN A 18 8.18 0.24 9.31
N ILE A 19 8.51 -0.56 10.31
CA ILE A 19 8.78 -1.98 10.09
C ILE A 19 7.90 -2.80 11.01
N ILE A 20 7.19 -3.78 10.42
CA ILE A 20 6.45 -4.76 11.19
C ILE A 20 7.23 -6.05 11.05
N GLY A 21 7.91 -6.43 12.11
CA GLY A 21 8.87 -7.51 12.06
C GLY A 21 8.25 -8.88 11.98
N LYS A 22 9.08 -9.85 11.60
CA LYS A 22 8.68 -11.23 11.51
C LYS A 22 8.19 -11.71 12.86
N GLY A 23 7.12 -12.44 12.89
CA GLY A 23 6.53 -12.91 14.14
C GLY A 23 5.58 -11.93 14.79
N THR A 24 5.39 -10.77 14.19
CA THR A 24 4.48 -9.76 14.71
C THR A 24 3.16 -9.84 13.98
N THR A 25 2.06 -9.79 14.72
CA THR A 25 0.73 -9.73 14.13
C THR A 25 0.10 -8.40 14.52
N LEU A 26 -0.40 -7.68 13.55
CA LEU A 26 -1.07 -6.41 13.78
C LEU A 26 -2.47 -6.49 13.23
N GLU A 27 -3.45 -6.15 14.04
CA GLU A 27 -4.84 -6.11 13.59
C GLU A 27 -5.30 -4.68 13.67
N GLY A 28 -5.85 -4.17 12.60
CA GLY A 28 -6.32 -2.79 12.55
C GLY A 28 -5.83 -2.09 11.31
N ASN A 29 -5.96 -0.79 11.30
CA ASN A 29 -5.59 0.02 10.15
C ASN A 29 -4.29 0.76 10.44
N ILE A 30 -3.46 0.83 9.40
CA ILE A 30 -2.19 1.56 9.47
C ILE A 30 -2.26 2.68 8.46
N GLU A 31 -1.99 3.90 8.92
CA GLU A 31 -1.90 5.05 8.03
C GLU A 31 -0.61 5.79 8.34
N THR A 32 0.18 6.06 7.34
CA THR A 32 1.44 6.76 7.53
C THR A 32 1.82 7.55 6.30
N PHE A 33 2.70 8.53 6.45
CA PHE A 33 3.24 9.25 5.32
C PHE A 33 4.52 8.58 4.81
N GLY A 34 5.14 7.75 5.61
CA GLY A 34 6.42 7.15 5.26
C GLY A 34 6.29 5.75 4.71
N ASN A 35 7.42 5.10 4.50
CA ASN A 35 7.45 3.76 3.97
C ASN A 35 7.05 2.75 5.05
N ILE A 36 6.46 1.65 4.62
CA ILE A 36 6.11 0.55 5.51
C ILE A 36 6.73 -0.71 4.96
N ARG A 37 7.43 -1.43 5.80
CA ARG A 37 7.94 -2.76 5.45
C ARG A 37 7.29 -3.77 6.37
N VAL A 38 6.70 -4.81 5.80
CA VAL A 38 6.02 -5.83 6.57
C VAL A 38 6.71 -7.15 6.35
N GLU A 39 7.17 -7.76 7.46
CA GLU A 39 7.71 -9.10 7.43
C GLU A 39 6.83 -10.04 8.24
N GLY A 40 5.87 -9.52 8.95
CA GLY A 40 4.95 -10.30 9.77
C GLY A 40 3.57 -10.37 9.15
N LYS A 41 2.55 -10.31 10.00
CA LYS A 41 1.18 -10.48 9.56
C LYS A 41 0.36 -9.23 9.88
N VAL A 42 -0.43 -8.78 8.92
CA VAL A 42 -1.32 -7.65 9.12
C VAL A 42 -2.74 -8.06 8.71
N ILE A 43 -3.68 -7.84 9.61
CA ILE A 43 -5.08 -8.07 9.31
C ILE A 43 -5.75 -6.72 9.41
N GLY A 44 -6.11 -6.14 8.25
CA GLY A 44 -6.68 -4.81 8.21
C GLY A 44 -6.22 -4.08 6.96
N ASN A 45 -6.17 -2.76 7.06
CA ASN A 45 -5.85 -1.94 5.89
C ASN A 45 -4.54 -1.21 6.11
N ILE A 46 -3.77 -1.11 5.03
CA ILE A 46 -2.50 -0.37 5.04
C ILE A 46 -2.64 0.77 4.05
N LYS A 47 -2.37 1.97 4.52
CA LYS A 47 -2.45 3.15 3.67
C LYS A 47 -1.22 4.01 3.89
N THR A 48 -0.51 4.34 2.82
CA THR A 48 0.62 5.24 2.94
C THR A 48 0.73 6.08 1.67
N LYS A 49 1.30 7.26 1.80
CA LYS A 49 1.57 8.10 0.65
C LYS A 49 2.92 7.79 0.03
N SER A 50 3.60 6.78 0.54
CA SER A 50 4.91 6.43 0.06
C SER A 50 4.90 4.99 -0.44
N LYS A 51 5.76 4.13 0.07
CA LYS A 51 5.95 2.80 -0.47
C LYS A 51 5.65 1.73 0.56
N VAL A 52 5.03 0.65 0.11
CA VAL A 52 4.82 -0.55 0.92
C VAL A 52 5.71 -1.66 0.38
N ALA A 53 6.47 -2.30 1.25
CA ALA A 53 7.27 -3.44 0.87
C ALA A 53 6.83 -4.63 1.72
N LEU A 54 6.31 -5.66 1.07
CA LEU A 54 5.88 -6.88 1.76
C LEU A 54 6.93 -7.95 1.52
N GLY A 55 7.65 -8.32 2.57
CA GLY A 55 8.69 -9.32 2.47
C GLY A 55 8.12 -10.70 2.22
N HIS A 56 9.00 -11.66 1.90
CA HIS A 56 8.53 -12.99 1.53
C HIS A 56 7.84 -13.73 2.68
N SER A 57 8.09 -13.33 3.90
CA SER A 57 7.43 -13.96 5.05
C SER A 57 6.16 -13.21 5.48
N SER A 58 5.78 -12.17 4.76
CA SER A 58 4.63 -11.37 5.16
C SER A 58 3.32 -12.01 4.72
N TYR A 59 2.27 -11.67 5.46
CA TYR A 59 0.92 -12.06 5.09
C TYR A 59 0.01 -10.90 5.43
N VAL A 60 -0.74 -10.44 4.45
CA VAL A 60 -1.67 -9.32 4.65
C VAL A 60 -3.07 -9.76 4.24
N GLU A 61 -4.01 -9.52 5.13
CA GLU A 61 -5.39 -9.83 4.86
C GLU A 61 -6.17 -8.53 4.99
N GLY A 62 -6.63 -7.98 3.88
CA GLY A 62 -7.33 -6.70 3.87
C GLY A 62 -7.00 -5.92 2.62
N SER A 63 -6.70 -4.65 2.77
CA SER A 63 -6.41 -3.82 1.61
C SER A 63 -5.13 -3.04 1.79
N VAL A 64 -4.51 -2.72 0.65
CA VAL A 64 -3.29 -1.92 0.62
C VAL A 64 -3.52 -0.78 -0.35
N LEU A 65 -3.27 0.44 0.10
CA LEU A 65 -3.36 1.62 -0.75
C LEU A 65 -2.07 2.40 -0.57
N SER A 66 -1.28 2.53 -1.63
CA SER A 66 -0.02 3.24 -1.55
C SER A 66 0.35 3.79 -2.91
N GLN A 67 1.41 4.59 -2.93
CA GLN A 67 1.89 5.15 -4.18
C GLN A 67 2.67 4.09 -4.94
N ASN A 68 3.56 3.39 -4.26
CA ASN A 68 4.36 2.32 -4.85
C ASN A 68 4.33 1.11 -3.92
N ALA A 69 4.51 -0.07 -4.48
CA ALA A 69 4.54 -1.26 -3.65
C ALA A 69 5.39 -2.35 -4.28
N GLU A 70 6.07 -3.11 -3.43
CA GLU A 70 6.75 -4.33 -3.82
C GLU A 70 6.20 -5.44 -2.98
N ILE A 71 5.69 -6.48 -3.61
CA ILE A 71 5.09 -7.59 -2.89
C ILE A 71 5.89 -8.84 -3.16
N ALA A 72 6.47 -9.41 -2.10
CA ALA A 72 7.16 -10.68 -2.18
C ALA A 72 6.47 -11.72 -1.32
N GLY A 73 5.47 -11.33 -0.55
CA GLY A 73 4.75 -12.23 0.34
C GLY A 73 3.35 -12.51 -0.16
N HIS A 74 2.47 -12.83 0.78
CA HIS A 74 1.10 -13.23 0.44
C HIS A 74 0.14 -12.12 0.84
N ILE A 75 -0.78 -11.79 -0.05
CA ILE A 75 -1.81 -10.81 0.28
C ILE A 75 -3.16 -11.32 -0.20
N THR A 76 -4.17 -11.20 0.67
CA THR A 76 -5.53 -11.58 0.35
C THR A 76 -6.41 -10.34 0.53
N GLY A 77 -7.02 -9.87 -0.54
CA GLY A 77 -7.86 -8.69 -0.49
C GLY A 77 -7.64 -7.80 -1.70
N SER A 78 -7.56 -6.51 -1.49
CA SER A 78 -7.40 -5.59 -2.60
C SER A 78 -6.11 -4.80 -2.48
N VAL A 79 -5.55 -4.47 -3.63
CA VAL A 79 -4.31 -3.71 -3.71
C VAL A 79 -4.55 -2.56 -4.68
N GLU A 80 -4.40 -1.34 -4.20
CA GLU A 80 -4.57 -0.17 -5.04
C GLU A 80 -3.30 0.66 -4.97
N ILE A 81 -2.59 0.74 -6.08
CA ILE A 81 -1.30 1.41 -6.14
C ILE A 81 -1.39 2.51 -7.18
N THR A 82 -1.11 3.74 -6.78
CA THR A 82 -1.32 4.85 -7.68
C THR A 82 -0.24 4.97 -8.74
N GLU A 83 0.93 4.39 -8.52
CA GLU A 83 2.01 4.46 -9.51
C GLU A 83 2.47 3.08 -9.94
N VAL A 84 3.38 2.46 -9.22
CA VAL A 84 3.99 1.22 -9.69
C VAL A 84 3.85 0.11 -8.65
N LEU A 85 3.37 -1.03 -9.11
CA LEU A 85 3.27 -2.22 -8.28
C LEU A 85 4.22 -3.27 -8.87
N VAL A 86 5.08 -3.83 -8.02
CA VAL A 86 6.00 -4.88 -8.42
C VAL A 86 5.62 -6.16 -7.67
N LEU A 87 5.35 -7.22 -8.43
CA LEU A 87 5.09 -8.53 -7.84
C LEU A 87 6.35 -9.37 -8.01
N LYS A 88 7.01 -9.63 -6.88
CA LYS A 88 8.23 -10.40 -6.89
C LYS A 88 7.94 -11.87 -7.11
N ALA A 89 8.99 -12.63 -7.38
CA ALA A 89 8.84 -14.04 -7.75
C ALA A 89 8.12 -14.86 -6.68
N THR A 90 8.25 -14.48 -5.42
CA THR A 90 7.63 -15.24 -4.32
C THR A 90 6.25 -14.69 -3.93
N SER A 91 5.74 -13.72 -4.65
CA SER A 91 4.48 -13.11 -4.27
C SER A 91 3.29 -14.00 -4.59
N VAL A 92 2.27 -13.92 -3.74
CA VAL A 92 0.98 -14.55 -3.99
C VAL A 92 -0.08 -13.51 -3.68
N VAL A 93 -0.85 -13.13 -4.69
CA VAL A 93 -1.90 -12.14 -4.53
C VAL A 93 -3.22 -12.79 -4.86
N GLU A 94 -4.15 -12.72 -3.92
CA GLU A 94 -5.50 -13.23 -4.12
C GLU A 94 -6.46 -12.09 -3.91
N GLY A 95 -7.08 -11.61 -4.98
CA GLY A 95 -8.02 -10.51 -4.90
C GLY A 95 -7.86 -9.59 -6.08
N ASP A 96 -8.17 -8.32 -5.86
CA ASP A 96 -8.20 -7.35 -6.95
C ASP A 96 -7.03 -6.40 -6.88
N ILE A 97 -6.50 -6.05 -8.03
CA ILE A 97 -5.41 -5.10 -8.15
C ILE A 97 -5.85 -3.95 -9.03
N ILE A 98 -5.57 -2.72 -8.57
CA ILE A 98 -5.74 -1.52 -9.38
C ILE A 98 -4.40 -0.79 -9.31
N THR A 99 -3.76 -0.61 -10.43
CA THR A 99 -2.46 0.07 -10.45
C THR A 99 -2.25 0.76 -11.78
N ASN A 100 -1.41 1.79 -11.77
CA ASN A 100 -1.07 2.46 -13.00
C ASN A 100 -0.11 1.61 -13.83
N LYS A 101 0.93 1.09 -13.20
CA LYS A 101 1.90 0.23 -13.85
C LYS A 101 2.12 -1.02 -13.04
N LEU A 102 2.32 -2.14 -13.72
CA LEU A 102 2.51 -3.41 -13.05
C LEU A 102 3.75 -4.10 -13.60
N ILE A 103 4.62 -4.54 -12.73
CA ILE A 103 5.78 -5.32 -13.08
C ILE A 103 5.65 -6.66 -12.39
N VAL A 104 5.67 -7.74 -13.15
CA VAL A 104 5.47 -9.08 -12.61
C VAL A 104 6.71 -9.90 -12.88
N GLU A 105 7.32 -10.42 -11.83
CA GLU A 105 8.47 -11.28 -11.97
C GLU A 105 8.02 -12.71 -12.17
N SER A 106 8.81 -13.47 -12.90
CA SER A 106 8.52 -14.85 -13.15
C SER A 106 8.45 -15.62 -11.82
N GLY A 107 7.43 -16.42 -11.66
CA GLY A 107 7.23 -17.18 -10.41
C GLY A 107 6.14 -16.62 -9.52
N SER A 108 5.71 -15.38 -9.75
CA SER A 108 4.65 -14.82 -8.93
C SER A 108 3.31 -15.46 -9.26
N THR A 109 2.40 -15.43 -8.28
CA THR A 109 1.07 -15.98 -8.44
C THR A 109 0.06 -14.87 -8.21
N PHE A 110 -0.91 -14.77 -9.11
CA PHE A 110 -1.96 -13.77 -8.98
C PHE A 110 -3.28 -14.40 -9.37
N ASN A 111 -4.23 -14.35 -8.44
CA ASN A 111 -5.58 -14.86 -8.67
C ASN A 111 -6.57 -13.75 -8.39
N GLY A 112 -7.25 -13.26 -9.41
CA GLY A 112 -8.22 -12.19 -9.23
C GLY A 112 -8.28 -11.32 -10.45
N LYS A 113 -8.66 -10.07 -10.25
CA LYS A 113 -8.83 -9.12 -11.32
C LYS A 113 -7.79 -8.03 -11.21
N CYS A 114 -7.33 -7.54 -12.34
CA CYS A 114 -6.34 -6.48 -12.37
C CYS A 114 -6.77 -5.40 -13.35
N LYS A 115 -6.79 -4.16 -12.88
CA LYS A 115 -7.01 -3.00 -13.74
C LYS A 115 -5.76 -2.17 -13.77
N MET A 116 -5.29 -1.85 -14.94
CA MET A 116 -4.05 -1.11 -15.11
C MET A 116 -4.28 0.14 -15.93
N GLY A 117 -3.39 1.12 -15.73
CA GLY A 117 -3.46 2.35 -16.50
C GLY A 117 -4.60 3.26 -16.08
N VAL A 118 -5.27 2.93 -14.98
CA VAL A 118 -6.38 3.71 -14.50
C VAL A 118 -5.85 4.71 -13.49
N LYS A 119 -6.31 5.96 -13.60
CA LYS A 119 -5.88 6.94 -12.67
C LYS A 119 -6.54 6.69 -11.33
N SER A 120 -5.76 6.40 -10.33
CA SER A 120 -6.28 6.14 -9.00
C SER A 120 -6.62 7.41 -8.29
N LYS A 121 -7.42 7.29 -7.24
CA LYS A 121 -7.72 8.43 -6.42
C LYS A 121 -6.48 8.86 -5.68
N GLU A 122 -6.49 10.11 -5.29
CA GLU A 122 -5.43 10.63 -4.46
C GLU A 122 -5.46 9.91 -3.12
N ILE A 123 -4.30 9.59 -2.59
CA ILE A 123 -4.21 8.93 -1.30
C ILE A 123 -4.33 9.96 -0.21
N LYS A 124 -5.27 9.75 0.70
CA LYS A 124 -5.49 10.68 1.79
C LYS A 124 -5.25 9.97 3.11
N ILE A 125 -4.59 10.64 4.01
CA ILE A 125 -4.21 10.09 5.30
C ILE A 125 -4.92 10.86 6.40
N GLY A 126 -5.48 10.12 7.34
CA GLY A 126 -6.11 10.74 8.50
C GLY A 126 -7.29 11.59 8.09
N LYS A 127 -7.32 12.83 8.54
CA LYS A 127 -8.44 13.68 8.27
C LYS A 127 -8.63 14.04 6.83
N GLU A 128 -7.61 13.92 6.02
CA GLU A 128 -7.75 14.19 4.60
C GLU A 128 -8.76 13.26 3.97
N SER A 129 -8.92 12.07 4.50
CA SER A 129 -9.80 11.10 3.89
C SER A 129 -11.27 11.39 4.12
N GLU A 130 -11.58 12.39 4.88
CA GLU A 130 -12.93 12.71 5.09
C GLU A 130 -13.61 13.37 3.97
N GLU A 131 -12.92 13.88 3.06
CA GLU A 131 -13.57 14.51 2.03
C GLU A 131 -14.04 13.78 1.12
N GLN A 132 -14.62 13.53 0.78
CA GLN A 132 -15.03 12.79 -0.10
C GLN A 132 -15.69 12.77 -1.03
N PRO A 133 -15.92 13.06 -1.50
CA PRO A 133 -16.86 13.05 -2.22
C PRO A 133 -17.13 12.06 -3.06
N LEU A 134 -17.40 11.87 -3.41
CA LEU A 134 -17.76 11.03 -4.01
C LEU A 134 -17.70 10.81 -5.23
N LEU A 135 -17.58 10.86 -5.64
CA LEU A 135 -17.55 10.70 -6.68
C LEU A 135 -17.58 9.70 -7.32
N LYS A 136 -17.75 9.34 -7.47
CA LYS A 136 -17.80 8.57 -7.97
C LYS A 136 -17.67 8.03 -8.69
N ALA A 137 -17.63 7.83 -8.96
CA ALA A 137 -17.64 7.30 -9.53
C ALA A 137 -17.60 6.94 -10.39
N GLN A 138 -17.49 6.67 -10.93
CA GLN A 138 -17.54 6.32 -11.66
C GLN A 138 -17.11 5.61 -12.12
N SER A 139 -16.91 5.36 -12.31
CA SER A 139 -16.61 4.70 -12.72
C SER A 139 -16.49 4.05 -12.91
#